data_a52f63a2198c0ac94f4fc2e26c85bc15
#
_entry.id   a52f63a2198c0ac94f4fc2e26c85bc15
#
_cell.length_a   1.000
_cell.length_b   1.000
_cell.length_c   1.000
_cell.angle_alpha   90.00
_cell.angle_beta   90.00
_cell.angle_gamma   90.00
#
_symmetry.space_group_name_H-M   'P 1'
#
loop_
_entity.id
_entity.type
_entity.pdbx_description
1 polymer ?
#
loop_
_entity_poly.entity_id
_entity_poly.type
_entity_poly.pdbx_seq_one_letter_code
_entity_poly.pdbx_strand_id
1 'polypeptide(L)'
;EVSPVPSKSNIILMEVVPPKRLTTKLYWCDSAFHTAPLDEMITTEDVFGLIVIDKREATIGVLRGKSQEILGHETSGVPGKFRAGGQSAARFERLREKAAEDFFKRVGDKVNSIFVNMPKLKGIIVGGPGNSKEFFLEHADLDHRIKDMIIGKVDTGYTDETGIKEIINRSSELLKEVGFVKERNLINKFITQVAKDQLATYGYTEVMTALKLGKAE
;
A
#
# COMPACT_ATOMS: atom_id res chain seq x y z
N GLU A 1 -36.72 -19.17 -1.22
CA GLU A 1 -37.90 -19.84 -0.67
C GLU A 1 -37.51 -20.94 0.28
N VAL A 2 -37.90 -20.86 1.56
CA VAL A 2 -37.43 -21.75 2.63
C VAL A 2 -38.63 -22.52 3.26
N SER A 3 -39.72 -22.68 2.55
CA SER A 3 -40.88 -23.41 3.09
C SER A 3 -40.90 -24.88 2.62
N PRO A 4 -41.06 -25.85 3.51
CA PRO A 4 -41.26 -27.25 3.13
C PRO A 4 -42.67 -27.54 2.59
N VAL A 5 -43.58 -26.57 2.61
CA VAL A 5 -44.96 -26.71 2.12
C VAL A 5 -45.10 -25.97 0.79
N PRO A 6 -45.46 -26.64 -0.31
CA PRO A 6 -45.52 -26.08 -1.67
C PRO A 6 -46.46 -24.87 -1.85
N SER A 7 -47.34 -24.60 -0.89
CA SER A 7 -48.34 -23.51 -0.96
C SER A 7 -47.99 -22.28 -0.08
N LYS A 8 -46.88 -22.31 0.65
CA LYS A 8 -46.42 -21.17 1.47
C LYS A 8 -45.00 -20.81 1.10
N SER A 9 -44.82 -19.65 0.45
CA SER A 9 -43.49 -19.07 0.27
C SER A 9 -43.10 -18.24 1.53
N ASN A 10 -42.09 -18.67 2.26
CA ASN A 10 -41.46 -17.84 3.27
C ASN A 10 -40.35 -17.05 2.62
N ILE A 11 -40.55 -15.77 2.45
CA ILE A 11 -39.50 -14.86 1.97
C ILE A 11 -38.73 -14.38 3.19
N ILE A 12 -37.44 -14.67 3.23
CA ILE A 12 -36.52 -14.09 4.22
C ILE A 12 -35.84 -12.91 3.57
N LEU A 13 -36.05 -11.73 4.12
CA LEU A 13 -35.34 -10.50 3.74
C LEU A 13 -34.15 -10.34 4.66
N MET A 14 -32.97 -10.26 4.08
CA MET A 14 -31.72 -9.96 4.79
C MET A 14 -31.11 -8.69 4.20
N GLU A 15 -30.92 -7.68 5.05
CA GLU A 15 -30.22 -6.46 4.67
C GLU A 15 -28.76 -6.58 5.06
N VAL A 16 -27.87 -6.36 4.10
CA VAL A 16 -26.42 -6.31 4.33
C VAL A 16 -25.92 -4.92 3.96
N VAL A 17 -25.46 -4.18 4.95
CA VAL A 17 -24.84 -2.87 4.74
C VAL A 17 -23.34 -3.08 4.49
N PRO A 18 -22.85 -2.83 3.27
CA PRO A 18 -21.45 -3.04 2.96
C PRO A 18 -20.58 -1.98 3.65
N PRO A 19 -19.33 -2.31 4.04
CA PRO A 19 -18.41 -1.37 4.72
C PRO A 19 -17.94 -0.21 3.83
N LYS A 20 -18.00 -0.38 2.50
CA LYS A 20 -17.69 0.67 1.50
C LYS A 20 -18.91 0.87 0.60
N ARG A 21 -19.08 2.08 0.07
CA ARG A 21 -20.15 2.36 -0.90
C ARG A 21 -19.93 1.55 -2.18
N LEU A 22 -20.97 0.85 -2.61
CA LEU A 22 -21.00 0.22 -3.93
C LEU A 22 -21.08 1.31 -5.00
N THR A 23 -20.12 1.34 -5.90
CA THR A 23 -20.10 2.28 -7.04
C THR A 23 -20.97 1.82 -8.19
N THR A 24 -21.38 0.57 -8.19
CA THR A 24 -22.15 -0.07 -9.27
C THR A 24 -23.58 -0.31 -8.81
N LYS A 25 -24.56 0.23 -9.55
CA LYS A 25 -25.98 -0.12 -9.38
C LYS A 25 -26.27 -1.29 -10.31
N LEU A 26 -26.15 -2.51 -9.81
CA LEU A 26 -26.44 -3.71 -10.55
C LEU A 26 -27.65 -4.40 -9.93
N TYR A 27 -28.64 -4.66 -10.75
CA TYR A 27 -29.72 -5.62 -10.48
C TYR A 27 -29.43 -6.86 -11.31
N TRP A 28 -29.12 -7.99 -10.63
CA TRP A 28 -28.88 -9.25 -11.28
C TRP A 28 -29.90 -10.27 -10.80
N CYS A 29 -30.56 -10.91 -11.76
CA CYS A 29 -31.45 -12.02 -11.51
C CYS A 29 -30.80 -13.27 -12.09
N ASP A 30 -30.18 -14.07 -11.23
CA ASP A 30 -29.43 -15.28 -11.62
C ASP A 30 -29.72 -16.39 -10.59
N SER A 31 -29.31 -17.61 -10.92
CA SER A 31 -29.41 -18.79 -10.04
C SER A 31 -28.40 -18.76 -8.88
N ALA A 32 -27.38 -17.89 -8.94
CA ALA A 32 -26.37 -17.71 -7.92
C ALA A 32 -26.22 -16.23 -7.52
N PHE A 33 -25.84 -15.97 -6.26
CA PHE A 33 -25.53 -14.61 -5.80
C PHE A 33 -24.20 -14.14 -6.37
N HIS A 34 -24.16 -12.96 -6.95
CA HIS A 34 -22.95 -12.29 -7.40
C HIS A 34 -22.29 -11.55 -6.22
N THR A 35 -21.46 -12.25 -5.46
CA THR A 35 -20.82 -11.73 -4.25
C THR A 35 -19.48 -11.04 -4.54
N ALA A 36 -18.94 -11.12 -5.75
CA ALA A 36 -17.62 -10.59 -6.11
C ALA A 36 -17.36 -9.13 -5.63
N PRO A 37 -18.30 -8.16 -5.74
CA PRO A 37 -18.09 -6.81 -5.22
C PRO A 37 -18.00 -6.74 -3.69
N LEU A 38 -18.63 -7.68 -2.96
CA LEU A 38 -18.57 -7.78 -1.51
C LEU A 38 -17.30 -8.52 -1.07
N ASP A 39 -16.89 -9.54 -1.81
CA ASP A 39 -15.66 -10.28 -1.56
C ASP A 39 -14.44 -9.36 -1.68
N GLU A 40 -14.43 -8.44 -2.65
CA GLU A 40 -13.40 -7.39 -2.77
C GLU A 40 -13.36 -6.44 -1.55
N MET A 41 -14.47 -6.25 -0.84
CA MET A 41 -14.55 -5.39 0.35
C MET A 41 -14.09 -6.09 1.63
N ILE A 42 -14.21 -7.43 1.67
CA ILE A 42 -13.85 -8.26 2.82
C ILE A 42 -12.36 -8.58 2.81
N THR A 43 -11.73 -8.65 1.63
CA THR A 43 -10.29 -8.86 1.54
C THR A 43 -9.57 -7.72 2.24
N THR A 44 -8.82 -8.07 3.27
CA THR A 44 -7.94 -7.12 3.97
C THR A 44 -6.83 -6.69 3.01
N GLU A 45 -7.06 -5.61 2.29
CA GLU A 45 -6.10 -5.08 1.34
C GLU A 45 -4.83 -4.67 2.08
N ASP A 46 -3.71 -5.26 1.70
CA ASP A 46 -2.40 -4.80 2.11
C ASP A 46 -2.19 -3.38 1.56
N VAL A 47 -1.62 -2.52 2.39
CA VAL A 47 -1.34 -1.13 2.03
C VAL A 47 0.15 -1.01 1.75
N PHE A 48 0.50 -0.42 0.62
CA PHE A 48 1.88 -0.08 0.28
C PHE A 48 2.02 1.42 0.13
N GLY A 49 3.04 1.99 0.78
CA GLY A 49 3.42 3.38 0.61
C GLY A 49 4.20 3.57 -0.69
N LEU A 50 3.91 4.64 -1.40
CA LEU A 50 4.56 5.00 -2.64
C LEU A 50 5.08 6.42 -2.51
N ILE A 51 6.37 6.63 -2.75
CA ILE A 51 7.02 7.94 -2.71
C ILE A 51 7.75 8.12 -4.03
N VAL A 52 7.42 9.15 -4.77
CA VAL A 52 8.18 9.56 -5.96
C VAL A 52 8.80 10.91 -5.67
N ILE A 53 10.10 11.03 -5.87
CA ILE A 53 10.83 12.24 -5.48
C ILE A 53 11.96 12.60 -6.44
N ASP A 54 12.08 13.88 -6.70
CA ASP A 54 13.26 14.49 -7.29
C ASP A 54 13.67 15.75 -6.50
N LYS A 55 14.62 16.53 -7.01
CA LYS A 55 15.09 17.78 -6.36
C LYS A 55 14.07 18.91 -6.41
N ARG A 56 13.00 18.80 -7.18
CA ARG A 56 12.00 19.85 -7.43
C ARG A 56 10.67 19.58 -6.79
N GLU A 57 10.25 18.32 -6.80
CA GLU A 57 8.94 17.91 -6.34
C GLU A 57 8.93 16.49 -5.80
N ALA A 58 7.95 16.19 -4.98
CA ALA A 58 7.69 14.86 -4.46
C ALA A 58 6.20 14.59 -4.40
N THR A 59 5.82 13.37 -4.75
CA THR A 59 4.44 12.89 -4.62
C THR A 59 4.42 11.69 -3.71
N ILE A 60 3.52 11.71 -2.73
CA ILE A 60 3.33 10.65 -1.75
C ILE A 60 1.95 10.04 -1.98
N GLY A 61 1.90 8.75 -2.14
CA GLY A 61 0.65 8.01 -2.34
C GLY A 61 0.63 6.69 -1.62
N VAL A 62 -0.48 6.01 -1.73
CA VAL A 62 -0.67 4.63 -1.25
C VAL A 62 -1.33 3.79 -2.32
N LEU A 63 -0.97 2.51 -2.32
CA LEU A 63 -1.64 1.45 -3.04
C LEU A 63 -2.41 0.60 -2.03
N ARG A 64 -3.73 0.47 -2.21
CA ARG A 64 -4.62 -0.39 -1.42
C ARG A 64 -5.25 -1.42 -2.36
N GLY A 65 -4.75 -2.64 -2.32
CA GLY A 65 -5.14 -3.64 -3.31
C GLY A 65 -4.87 -3.17 -4.73
N LYS A 66 -5.89 -2.80 -5.48
CA LYS A 66 -5.79 -2.28 -6.86
C LYS A 66 -6.01 -0.76 -6.96
N SER A 67 -6.38 -0.11 -5.87
CA SER A 67 -6.69 1.32 -5.84
C SER A 67 -5.46 2.12 -5.42
N GLN A 68 -5.13 3.16 -6.18
CA GLN A 68 -4.11 4.14 -5.82
C GLN A 68 -4.76 5.44 -5.31
N GLU A 69 -4.14 6.05 -4.31
CA GLU A 69 -4.57 7.31 -3.72
C GLU A 69 -3.35 8.22 -3.50
N ILE A 70 -3.44 9.48 -3.92
CA ILE A 70 -2.42 10.48 -3.65
C ILE A 70 -2.72 11.15 -2.31
N LEU A 71 -1.77 11.08 -1.38
CA LEU A 71 -1.90 11.64 -0.04
C LEU A 71 -1.20 13.00 0.12
N GLY A 72 -0.25 13.30 -0.76
CA GLY A 72 0.45 14.55 -0.71
C GLY A 72 1.29 14.82 -1.93
N HIS A 73 1.45 16.11 -2.22
CA HIS A 73 2.37 16.62 -3.22
C HIS A 73 3.13 17.80 -2.63
N GLU A 74 4.45 17.83 -2.81
CA GLU A 74 5.34 18.87 -2.31
C GLU A 74 6.24 19.38 -3.41
N THR A 75 6.46 20.69 -3.41
CA THR A 75 7.39 21.34 -4.34
C THR A 75 8.54 22.01 -3.59
N SER A 76 9.74 21.93 -4.14
CA SER A 76 10.93 22.43 -3.47
C SER A 76 11.06 23.95 -3.52
N GLY A 77 10.52 24.59 -4.54
CA GLY A 77 10.79 26.00 -4.85
C GLY A 77 12.25 26.27 -5.25
N VAL A 78 13.09 25.25 -5.43
CA VAL A 78 14.49 25.39 -5.82
C VAL A 78 14.59 25.92 -7.25
N PRO A 79 15.25 27.07 -7.49
CA PRO A 79 15.41 27.61 -8.83
C PRO A 79 16.16 26.63 -9.76
N GLY A 80 15.72 26.58 -11.02
CA GLY A 80 16.41 25.79 -12.05
C GLY A 80 17.88 26.18 -12.23
N LYS A 81 18.64 25.36 -12.95
CA LYS A 81 20.04 25.66 -13.26
C LYS A 81 20.15 26.98 -14.06
N PHE A 82 20.80 27.98 -13.47
CA PHE A 82 21.25 29.16 -14.22
C PHE A 82 22.49 28.77 -15.03
N ARG A 83 22.48 29.02 -16.32
CA ARG A 83 23.60 28.73 -17.23
C ARG A 83 24.73 29.78 -17.19
N ALA A 84 24.61 30.84 -16.39
CA ALA A 84 25.64 31.89 -16.30
C ALA A 84 26.80 31.39 -15.40
N GLY A 85 27.97 31.18 -15.99
CA GLY A 85 29.23 30.95 -15.28
C GLY A 85 29.77 32.25 -14.68
N GLY A 86 30.50 32.17 -13.57
CA GLY A 86 31.13 33.28 -12.90
C GLY A 86 31.53 32.93 -11.45
N GLN A 87 32.25 33.80 -10.76
CA GLN A 87 32.70 33.60 -9.37
C GLN A 87 31.56 33.26 -8.39
N SER A 88 30.32 33.63 -8.71
CA SER A 88 29.11 33.35 -7.92
C SER A 88 28.54 31.92 -8.14
N ALA A 89 28.98 31.17 -9.16
CA ALA A 89 28.39 29.90 -9.54
C ALA A 89 28.49 28.87 -8.39
N ALA A 90 29.65 28.76 -7.75
CA ALA A 90 29.85 27.84 -6.62
C ALA A 90 29.01 28.20 -5.37
N ARG A 91 28.72 29.50 -5.16
CA ARG A 91 27.82 29.93 -4.08
C ARG A 91 26.36 29.53 -4.38
N PHE A 92 25.91 29.72 -5.61
CA PHE A 92 24.56 29.34 -6.02
C PHE A 92 24.38 27.81 -6.04
N GLU A 93 25.42 27.05 -6.34
CA GLU A 93 25.39 25.61 -6.28
C GLU A 93 25.17 25.10 -4.85
N ARG A 94 25.97 25.60 -3.89
CA ARG A 94 25.79 25.30 -2.46
C ARG A 94 24.42 25.70 -1.92
N LEU A 95 23.88 26.85 -2.34
CA LEU A 95 22.55 27.28 -1.94
C LEU A 95 21.45 26.35 -2.48
N ARG A 96 21.62 25.83 -3.71
CA ARG A 96 20.68 24.87 -4.30
C ARG A 96 20.78 23.49 -3.61
N GLU A 97 21.99 23.04 -3.27
CA GLU A 97 22.19 21.80 -2.52
C GLU A 97 21.49 21.89 -1.17
N LYS A 98 21.76 22.96 -0.42
CA LYS A 98 21.11 23.19 0.87
C LYS A 98 19.57 23.28 0.76
N ALA A 99 19.07 23.98 -0.23
CA ALA A 99 17.63 24.07 -0.46
C ALA A 99 17.01 22.69 -0.84
N ALA A 100 17.76 21.83 -1.54
CA ALA A 100 17.33 20.48 -1.82
C ALA A 100 17.33 19.60 -0.56
N GLU A 101 18.34 19.71 0.31
CA GLU A 101 18.38 19.04 1.61
C GLU A 101 17.20 19.46 2.50
N ASP A 102 16.95 20.78 2.62
CA ASP A 102 15.83 21.30 3.40
C ASP A 102 14.48 20.83 2.82
N PHE A 103 14.38 20.69 1.51
CA PHE A 103 13.21 20.10 0.86
C PHE A 103 13.05 18.62 1.20
N PHE A 104 14.11 17.81 1.12
CA PHE A 104 14.06 16.41 1.46
C PHE A 104 13.66 16.17 2.91
N LYS A 105 14.13 17.01 3.85
CA LYS A 105 13.70 16.97 5.26
C LYS A 105 12.21 17.22 5.40
N ARG A 106 11.67 18.27 4.76
CA ARG A 106 10.23 18.55 4.78
C ARG A 106 9.40 17.38 4.22
N VAL A 107 9.86 16.79 3.12
CA VAL A 107 9.20 15.60 2.56
C VAL A 107 9.30 14.43 3.53
N GLY A 108 10.45 14.25 4.20
CA GLY A 108 10.65 13.24 5.24
C GLY A 108 9.67 13.39 6.41
N ASP A 109 9.51 14.62 6.92
CA ASP A 109 8.53 14.91 7.98
C ASP A 109 7.12 14.56 7.55
N LYS A 110 6.76 14.88 6.30
CA LYS A 110 5.44 14.54 5.76
C LYS A 110 5.25 13.04 5.59
N VAL A 111 6.26 12.34 5.10
CA VAL A 111 6.28 10.87 4.99
C VAL A 111 6.09 10.23 6.38
N ASN A 112 6.83 10.71 7.38
CA ASN A 112 6.71 10.24 8.76
C ASN A 112 5.28 10.46 9.28
N SER A 113 4.71 11.67 9.10
CA SER A 113 3.36 11.98 9.56
C SER A 113 2.28 11.09 8.94
N ILE A 114 2.46 10.70 7.68
CA ILE A 114 1.49 9.88 6.93
C ILE A 114 1.65 8.39 7.29
N PHE A 115 2.87 7.86 7.27
CA PHE A 115 3.09 6.42 7.29
C PHE A 115 3.36 5.81 8.66
N VAL A 116 3.88 6.58 9.64
CA VAL A 116 4.24 6.03 10.98
C VAL A 116 3.07 5.33 11.66
N ASN A 117 1.87 5.87 11.53
CA ASN A 117 0.66 5.33 12.15
C ASN A 117 -0.33 4.73 11.13
N MET A 118 0.12 4.47 9.89
CA MET A 118 -0.77 3.95 8.85
C MET A 118 -1.08 2.48 9.11
N PRO A 119 -2.36 2.12 9.31
CA PRO A 119 -2.74 0.74 9.56
C PRO A 119 -2.50 -0.13 8.32
N LYS A 120 -2.07 -1.36 8.54
CA LYS A 120 -1.85 -2.39 7.49
C LYS A 120 -0.78 -2.01 6.44
N LEU A 121 0.07 -1.03 6.73
CA LEU A 121 1.22 -0.73 5.87
C LEU A 121 2.18 -1.92 5.88
N LYS A 122 2.51 -2.43 4.71
CA LYS A 122 3.34 -3.64 4.51
C LYS A 122 4.74 -3.33 3.99
N GLY A 123 4.88 -2.21 3.35
CA GLY A 123 6.14 -1.75 2.80
C GLY A 123 5.99 -0.43 2.09
N ILE A 124 7.11 0.20 1.82
CA ILE A 124 7.21 1.49 1.13
C ILE A 124 8.16 1.31 -0.06
N ILE A 125 7.76 1.82 -1.20
CA ILE A 125 8.58 1.86 -2.40
C ILE A 125 8.92 3.31 -2.71
N VAL A 126 10.20 3.57 -2.92
CA VAL A 126 10.70 4.90 -3.24
C VAL A 126 11.12 4.95 -4.71
N GLY A 127 10.54 5.86 -5.46
CA GLY A 127 10.84 6.12 -6.86
C GLY A 127 11.41 7.50 -7.09
N GLY A 128 12.07 7.66 -8.21
CA GLY A 128 12.59 8.95 -8.65
C GLY A 128 13.64 8.81 -9.74
N PRO A 129 13.89 9.89 -10.49
CA PRO A 129 14.89 9.90 -11.54
C PRO A 129 16.32 9.94 -10.97
N GLY A 130 17.21 9.15 -11.55
CA GLY A 130 18.61 9.11 -11.18
C GLY A 130 18.85 8.85 -9.69
N ASN A 131 19.76 9.60 -9.08
CA ASN A 131 20.16 9.44 -7.66
C ASN A 131 19.27 10.21 -6.67
N SER A 132 18.13 10.80 -7.10
CA SER A 132 17.31 11.63 -6.21
C SER A 132 16.72 10.83 -5.05
N LYS A 133 16.36 9.57 -5.29
CA LYS A 133 15.84 8.66 -4.27
C LYS A 133 16.88 8.28 -3.22
N GLU A 134 18.14 8.07 -3.63
CA GLU A 134 19.27 7.81 -2.72
C GLU A 134 19.54 9.03 -1.84
N PHE A 135 19.64 10.21 -2.44
CA PHE A 135 19.79 11.47 -1.72
C PHE A 135 18.67 11.72 -0.72
N PHE A 136 17.42 11.45 -1.11
CA PHE A 136 16.29 11.54 -0.21
C PHE A 136 16.45 10.62 0.99
N LEU A 137 16.75 9.35 0.78
CA LEU A 137 16.90 8.37 1.86
C LEU A 137 18.06 8.68 2.81
N GLU A 138 19.08 9.38 2.32
CA GLU A 138 20.26 9.79 3.09
C GLU A 138 20.00 11.07 3.90
N HIS A 139 19.31 12.07 3.34
CA HIS A 139 19.15 13.40 3.91
C HIS A 139 17.79 13.66 4.56
N ALA A 140 16.78 12.86 4.26
CA ALA A 140 15.48 12.96 4.93
C ALA A 140 15.56 12.35 6.34
N ASP A 141 15.11 13.10 7.35
CA ASP A 141 15.01 12.62 8.72
C ASP A 141 13.84 11.64 8.86
N LEU A 142 13.96 10.48 8.19
CA LEU A 142 12.95 9.42 8.26
C LEU A 142 13.02 8.68 9.59
N ASP A 143 11.85 8.42 10.18
CA ASP A 143 11.72 7.52 11.34
C ASP A 143 12.30 6.13 10.99
N HIS A 144 12.98 5.50 11.97
CA HIS A 144 13.58 4.18 11.76
C HIS A 144 12.57 3.14 11.31
N ARG A 145 11.33 3.19 11.82
CA ARG A 145 10.23 2.30 11.41
C ARG A 145 9.91 2.42 9.92
N ILE A 146 9.97 3.65 9.37
CA ILE A 146 9.75 3.90 7.95
C ILE A 146 10.93 3.39 7.12
N LYS A 147 12.16 3.62 7.59
CA LYS A 147 13.37 3.10 6.93
C LYS A 147 13.36 1.57 6.81
N ASP A 148 12.94 0.88 7.87
CA ASP A 148 12.85 -0.58 7.91
C ASP A 148 11.74 -1.14 7.01
N MET A 149 10.75 -0.30 6.68
CA MET A 149 9.65 -0.66 5.78
C MET A 149 9.93 -0.39 4.30
N ILE A 150 11.11 0.14 3.94
CA ILE A 150 11.47 0.37 2.54
C ILE A 150 11.81 -0.97 1.89
N ILE A 151 10.92 -1.45 1.02
CA ILE A 151 11.04 -2.74 0.34
C ILE A 151 11.68 -2.66 -1.04
N GLY A 152 11.76 -1.47 -1.62
CA GLY A 152 12.35 -1.32 -2.94
C GLY A 152 12.57 0.12 -3.38
N LYS A 153 13.43 0.26 -4.38
CA LYS A 153 13.73 1.51 -5.07
C LYS A 153 13.50 1.32 -6.56
N VAL A 154 12.87 2.28 -7.22
CA VAL A 154 12.49 2.19 -8.62
C VAL A 154 12.88 3.48 -9.35
N ASP A 155 13.50 3.34 -10.52
CA ASP A 155 13.71 4.49 -11.39
C ASP A 155 12.41 4.88 -12.07
N THR A 156 12.04 6.15 -11.99
CA THR A 156 10.87 6.72 -12.67
C THR A 156 11.27 7.90 -13.52
N GLY A 157 10.56 8.13 -14.61
CA GLY A 157 10.76 9.29 -15.48
C GLY A 157 10.02 10.53 -15.01
N TYR A 158 8.98 10.34 -14.19
CA TYR A 158 8.09 11.38 -13.70
C TYR A 158 8.02 11.36 -12.18
N THR A 159 7.64 12.49 -11.57
CA THR A 159 7.54 12.68 -10.13
C THR A 159 6.13 13.06 -9.66
N ASP A 160 5.20 13.14 -10.57
CA ASP A 160 3.78 13.37 -10.37
C ASP A 160 2.99 12.05 -10.21
N GLU A 161 1.68 12.11 -10.40
CA GLU A 161 0.81 10.92 -10.43
C GLU A 161 1.25 9.87 -11.45
N THR A 162 1.85 10.30 -12.56
CA THR A 162 2.39 9.38 -13.59
C THR A 162 3.54 8.57 -13.03
N GLY A 163 4.41 9.21 -12.23
CA GLY A 163 5.51 8.53 -11.52
C GLY A 163 5.00 7.49 -10.52
N ILE A 164 3.90 7.78 -9.83
CA ILE A 164 3.24 6.77 -8.94
C ILE A 164 2.78 5.56 -9.76
N LYS A 165 2.15 5.77 -10.93
CA LYS A 165 1.75 4.68 -11.83
C LYS A 165 2.95 3.89 -12.36
N GLU A 166 4.06 4.57 -12.64
CA GLU A 166 5.31 3.90 -13.05
C GLU A 166 5.87 3.01 -11.93
N ILE A 167 5.87 3.48 -10.67
CA ILE A 167 6.28 2.64 -9.53
C ILE A 167 5.43 1.38 -9.47
N ILE A 168 4.10 1.50 -9.49
CA ILE A 168 3.18 0.37 -9.41
C ILE A 168 3.47 -0.66 -10.50
N ASN A 169 3.63 -0.20 -11.74
CA ASN A 169 3.89 -1.07 -12.88
C ASN A 169 5.24 -1.80 -12.76
N ARG A 170 6.30 -1.07 -12.39
CA ARG A 170 7.67 -1.62 -12.30
C ARG A 170 7.91 -2.44 -11.04
N SER A 171 7.11 -2.21 -9.98
CA SER A 171 7.20 -2.92 -8.70
C SER A 171 6.25 -4.10 -8.60
N SER A 172 5.53 -4.44 -9.66
CA SER A 172 4.52 -5.51 -9.63
C SER A 172 5.09 -6.85 -9.16
N GLU A 173 6.34 -7.15 -9.48
CA GLU A 173 7.03 -8.36 -9.02
C GLU A 173 7.38 -8.26 -7.52
N LEU A 174 7.95 -7.13 -7.06
CA LEU A 174 8.26 -6.90 -5.65
C LEU A 174 7.00 -6.96 -4.78
N LEU A 175 5.89 -6.39 -5.25
CA LEU A 175 4.62 -6.42 -4.54
C LEU A 175 4.05 -7.84 -4.43
N LYS A 176 4.20 -8.65 -5.47
CA LYS A 176 3.83 -10.08 -5.45
C LYS A 176 4.71 -10.88 -4.52
N GLU A 177 6.03 -10.64 -4.53
CA GLU A 177 6.97 -11.35 -3.66
C GLU A 177 6.67 -11.11 -2.17
N VAL A 178 6.35 -9.88 -1.78
CA VAL A 178 5.97 -9.56 -0.39
C VAL A 178 4.71 -10.32 0.02
N GLY A 179 3.70 -10.42 -0.85
CA GLY A 179 2.51 -11.24 -0.64
C GLY A 179 2.86 -12.74 -0.54
N PHE A 180 3.62 -13.25 -1.48
CA PHE A 180 4.02 -14.65 -1.56
C PHE A 180 4.88 -15.11 -0.37
N VAL A 181 5.83 -14.27 0.07
CA VAL A 181 6.66 -14.56 1.26
C VAL A 181 5.79 -14.69 2.51
N LYS A 182 4.75 -13.85 2.64
CA LYS A 182 3.82 -13.95 3.77
C LYS A 182 3.01 -15.24 3.75
N GLU A 183 2.42 -15.59 2.61
CA GLU A 183 1.67 -16.83 2.45
C GLU A 183 2.56 -18.02 2.76
N ARG A 184 3.77 -18.05 2.23
CA ARG A 184 4.76 -19.10 2.50
C ARG A 184 5.13 -19.17 3.99
N ASN A 185 5.33 -18.04 4.65
CA ASN A 185 5.64 -18.00 6.08
C ASN A 185 4.47 -18.49 6.93
N LEU A 186 3.23 -18.14 6.58
CA LEU A 186 2.02 -18.64 7.24
C LEU A 186 1.87 -20.15 7.05
N ILE A 187 2.08 -20.66 5.84
CA ILE A 187 2.05 -22.11 5.55
C ILE A 187 3.15 -22.84 6.33
N ASN A 188 4.36 -22.31 6.36
CA ASN A 188 5.47 -22.91 7.12
C ASN A 188 5.19 -22.88 8.63
N LYS A 189 4.63 -21.79 9.17
CA LYS A 189 4.20 -21.68 10.55
C LYS A 189 3.14 -22.74 10.85
N PHE A 190 2.14 -22.85 10.00
CA PHE A 190 1.09 -23.86 10.11
C PHE A 190 1.64 -25.30 10.12
N ILE A 191 2.45 -25.67 9.14
CA ILE A 191 3.06 -26.99 9.05
C ILE A 191 3.91 -27.31 10.30
N THR A 192 4.68 -26.31 10.78
CA THR A 192 5.51 -26.47 11.98
C THR A 192 4.66 -26.69 13.23
N GLN A 193 3.55 -25.96 13.35
CA GLN A 193 2.62 -26.08 14.48
C GLN A 193 1.89 -27.44 14.45
N VAL A 194 1.47 -27.90 13.27
CA VAL A 194 0.87 -29.23 13.10
C VAL A 194 1.87 -30.33 13.45
N ALA A 195 3.11 -30.23 12.95
CA ALA A 195 4.16 -31.22 13.22
C ALA A 195 4.57 -31.32 14.69
N LYS A 196 4.38 -30.24 15.46
CA LYS A 196 4.67 -30.20 16.91
C LYS A 196 3.43 -30.44 17.79
N ASP A 197 2.29 -30.76 17.19
CA ASP A 197 1.01 -30.97 17.88
C ASP A 197 0.64 -29.79 18.82
N GLN A 198 0.82 -28.57 18.29
CA GLN A 198 0.59 -27.32 19.03
C GLN A 198 -0.72 -26.63 18.58
N LEU A 199 -0.69 -25.29 18.44
CA LEU A 199 -1.85 -24.41 18.25
C LEU A 199 -2.48 -24.45 16.84
N ALA A 200 -2.10 -25.35 15.95
CA ALA A 200 -2.70 -25.48 14.63
C ALA A 200 -3.63 -26.69 14.56
N THR A 201 -4.78 -26.50 13.95
CA THR A 201 -5.74 -27.57 13.68
C THR A 201 -6.07 -27.65 12.20
N TYR A 202 -6.43 -28.84 11.74
CA TYR A 202 -6.82 -29.10 10.36
C TYR A 202 -8.01 -30.07 10.34
N GLY A 203 -8.69 -30.11 9.20
CA GLY A 203 -9.95 -30.83 9.07
C GLY A 203 -11.16 -29.92 9.23
N TYR A 204 -12.20 -30.20 8.44
CA TYR A 204 -13.39 -29.32 8.37
C TYR A 204 -14.07 -29.15 9.74
N THR A 205 -14.24 -30.23 10.47
CA THR A 205 -14.97 -30.29 11.76
C THR A 205 -14.21 -29.51 12.84
N GLU A 206 -12.91 -29.75 12.93
CA GLU A 206 -12.00 -29.13 13.91
C GLU A 206 -11.86 -27.63 13.67
N VAL A 207 -11.65 -27.24 12.41
CA VAL A 207 -11.55 -25.81 12.00
C VAL A 207 -12.86 -25.09 12.27
N MET A 208 -14.02 -25.67 11.91
CA MET A 208 -15.32 -25.05 12.18
C MET A 208 -15.61 -24.93 13.68
N THR A 209 -15.14 -25.88 14.47
CA THR A 209 -15.26 -25.81 15.93
C THR A 209 -14.40 -24.68 16.50
N ALA A 210 -13.15 -24.56 16.05
CA ALA A 210 -12.25 -23.47 16.46
C ALA A 210 -12.80 -22.10 16.10
N LEU A 211 -13.36 -21.93 14.89
CA LEU A 211 -13.99 -20.69 14.43
C LEU A 211 -15.21 -20.33 15.29
N LYS A 212 -16.10 -21.28 15.58
CA LYS A 212 -17.28 -21.05 16.46
C LYS A 212 -16.89 -20.66 17.87
N LEU A 213 -15.76 -21.14 18.38
CA LEU A 213 -15.23 -20.81 19.69
C LEU A 213 -14.42 -19.50 19.71
N GLY A 214 -14.26 -18.82 18.57
CA GLY A 214 -13.45 -17.61 18.44
C GLY A 214 -11.95 -17.82 18.75
N LYS A 215 -11.44 -19.05 18.54
CA LYS A 215 -10.05 -19.44 18.81
C LYS A 215 -9.16 -19.44 17.57
N ALA A 216 -9.70 -19.04 16.41
CA ALA A 216 -8.95 -18.92 15.17
C ALA A 216 -8.51 -17.46 14.93
N GLU A 217 -7.22 -17.27 14.57
CA GLU A 217 -6.67 -16.03 14.06
C GLU A 217 -6.84 -15.90 12.53
#